data_84013b22a0ccf196b482e349132032c0
#
_entry.id   84013b22a0ccf196b482e349132032c0
#
_cell.length_a   1.000
_cell.length_b   1.000
_cell.length_c   1.000
_cell.angle_alpha   90.00
_cell.angle_beta   90.00
_cell.angle_gamma   90.00
#
_symmetry.space_group_name_H-M   'P 1'
#
loop_
_entity.id
_entity.type
_entity.pdbx_description
1 polymer ?
#
loop_
_entity_poly.entity_id
_entity_poly.type
_entity_poly.pdbx_seq_one_letter_code
_entity_poly.pdbx_strand_id
1 'polypeptide(L)'
;MKRIKTINLGLQNLAIQKKFPSLKLYKKNHQDIFWLGELESSPNAVKYTVKINYTPYRPKVFIMEPQILKGAPHRYSDQSLCLYHPNDKSYRPDLLIADTLIPWTCEWLFFYNIWLEEGVWWGKEAPHSPIPC
;
A
#
# COMPACT_ATOMS: atom_id res chain seq x y z
N MET A 1 -17.14 22.26 14.06
CA MET A 1 -16.81 20.96 13.45
C MET A 1 -15.49 21.08 12.68
N LYS A 2 -14.49 20.30 13.06
CA LYS A 2 -13.20 20.35 12.38
C LYS A 2 -13.28 19.57 11.07
N ARG A 3 -12.98 20.22 9.97
CA ARG A 3 -12.79 19.53 8.70
C ARG A 3 -11.45 18.83 8.72
N ILE A 4 -11.44 17.55 8.36
CA ILE A 4 -10.20 16.82 8.13
C ILE A 4 -9.60 17.37 6.84
N LYS A 5 -8.38 17.88 6.92
CA LYS A 5 -7.65 18.31 5.72
C LYS A 5 -7.32 17.08 4.90
N THR A 6 -7.57 17.16 3.61
CA THR A 6 -7.16 16.12 2.67
C THR A 6 -6.15 16.72 1.70
N ILE A 7 -5.14 15.93 1.36
CA ILE A 7 -4.21 16.30 0.30
C ILE A 7 -4.90 15.95 -1.02
N ASN A 8 -4.95 16.90 -1.94
CA ASN A 8 -5.61 16.65 -3.21
C ASN A 8 -4.80 15.67 -4.07
N LEU A 9 -5.48 15.09 -5.04
CA LEU A 9 -4.90 14.06 -5.91
C LEU A 9 -3.66 14.56 -6.66
N GLY A 10 -3.67 15.80 -7.12
CA GLY A 10 -2.54 16.37 -7.85
C GLY A 10 -1.28 16.42 -7.02
N LEU A 11 -1.39 16.86 -5.75
CA LEU A 11 -0.26 16.88 -4.84
C LEU A 11 0.21 15.49 -4.45
N GLN A 12 -0.73 14.56 -4.25
CA GLN A 12 -0.37 13.15 -4.01
C GLN A 12 0.44 12.61 -5.19
N ASN A 13 -0.04 12.83 -6.41
CA ASN A 13 0.65 12.37 -7.60
C ASN A 13 2.02 13.01 -7.76
N LEU A 14 2.13 14.31 -7.52
CA LEU A 14 3.41 15.00 -7.62
C LEU A 14 4.46 14.38 -6.69
N ALA A 15 4.09 14.10 -5.45
CA ALA A 15 4.98 13.49 -4.48
C ALA A 15 5.37 12.06 -4.90
N ILE A 16 4.42 11.29 -5.43
CA ILE A 16 4.69 9.94 -5.91
C ILE A 16 5.63 9.97 -7.10
N GLN A 17 5.41 10.86 -8.07
CA GLN A 17 6.28 10.96 -9.24
C GLN A 17 7.71 11.34 -8.86
N LYS A 18 7.88 12.12 -7.81
CA LYS A 18 9.20 12.49 -7.33
C LYS A 18 9.99 11.32 -6.75
N LYS A 19 9.33 10.48 -5.95
CA LYS A 19 9.99 9.41 -5.20
C LYS A 19 9.89 8.04 -5.88
N PHE A 20 8.79 7.81 -6.58
CA PHE A 20 8.48 6.51 -7.18
C PHE A 20 7.98 6.69 -8.61
N PRO A 21 8.84 7.15 -9.53
CA PRO A 21 8.40 7.52 -10.88
C PRO A 21 7.90 6.34 -11.72
N SER A 22 8.15 5.10 -11.29
CA SER A 22 7.59 3.92 -11.95
C SER A 22 6.08 3.81 -11.76
N LEU A 23 5.53 4.43 -10.71
CA LEU A 23 4.09 4.41 -10.44
C LEU A 23 3.41 5.51 -11.22
N LYS A 24 2.60 5.12 -12.22
CA LYS A 24 1.88 6.06 -13.08
C LYS A 24 0.43 6.17 -12.67
N LEU A 25 -0.10 7.37 -12.76
CA LEU A 25 -1.50 7.65 -12.42
C LEU A 25 -2.41 7.38 -13.60
N TYR A 26 -3.47 6.64 -13.36
CA TYR A 26 -4.51 6.34 -14.34
C TYR A 26 -5.86 6.80 -13.79
N LYS A 27 -6.65 7.45 -14.63
CA LYS A 27 -8.00 7.89 -14.30
C LYS A 27 -8.93 7.36 -15.40
N LYS A 28 -9.61 6.26 -15.14
CA LYS A 28 -10.59 5.70 -16.09
C LYS A 28 -11.91 6.47 -16.02
N ASN A 29 -12.30 6.88 -14.79
CA ASN A 29 -13.48 7.72 -14.56
C ASN A 29 -13.35 8.34 -13.17
N HIS A 30 -14.37 9.05 -12.69
CA HIS A 30 -14.30 9.70 -11.38
C HIS A 30 -14.18 8.74 -10.20
N GLN A 31 -14.55 7.47 -10.39
CA GLN A 31 -14.55 6.47 -9.33
C GLN A 31 -13.40 5.47 -9.46
N ASP A 32 -12.74 5.43 -10.62
CA ASP A 32 -11.67 4.47 -10.89
C ASP A 32 -10.36 5.20 -11.16
N ILE A 33 -9.70 5.56 -10.08
CA ILE A 33 -8.43 6.29 -10.09
C ILE A 33 -7.41 5.43 -9.36
N PHE A 34 -6.26 5.20 -9.99
CA PHE A 34 -5.23 4.36 -9.38
C PHE A 34 -3.85 4.67 -9.91
N TRP A 35 -2.83 4.34 -9.12
CA TRP A 35 -1.44 4.27 -9.58
C TRP A 35 -1.10 2.81 -9.87
N LEU A 36 -0.31 2.60 -10.90
CA LEU A 36 0.14 1.27 -11.29
C LEU A 36 1.60 1.35 -11.71
N GLY A 37 2.43 0.46 -11.23
CA GLY A 37 3.84 0.41 -11.58
C GLY A 37 4.60 -0.59 -10.73
N GLU A 38 5.91 -0.61 -10.89
CA GLU A 38 6.76 -1.56 -10.21
C GLU A 38 7.39 -0.98 -8.95
N LEU A 39 7.42 -1.81 -7.91
CA LEU A 39 8.12 -1.53 -6.67
C LEU A 39 9.00 -2.72 -6.30
N GLU A 40 10.10 -2.46 -5.60
CA GLU A 40 10.93 -3.48 -4.99
C GLU A 40 11.19 -3.13 -3.54
N SER A 41 11.34 -4.16 -2.70
CA SER A 41 11.54 -3.97 -1.26
C SER A 41 12.93 -3.41 -0.94
N SER A 42 13.89 -3.70 -1.79
CA SER A 42 15.28 -3.25 -1.68
C SER A 42 15.93 -3.36 -3.04
N PRO A 43 17.10 -2.69 -3.27
CA PRO A 43 17.82 -2.81 -4.53
C PRO A 43 18.10 -4.27 -4.88
N ASN A 44 17.88 -4.64 -6.14
CA ASN A 44 18.08 -5.99 -6.67
C ASN A 44 17.13 -7.06 -6.10
N ALA A 45 16.10 -6.67 -5.36
CA ALA A 45 15.06 -7.57 -4.94
C ALA A 45 14.08 -7.84 -6.08
N VAL A 46 13.17 -8.80 -5.87
CA VAL A 46 12.11 -9.08 -6.83
C VAL A 46 11.25 -7.82 -7.02
N LYS A 47 10.96 -7.49 -8.27
CA LYS A 47 10.07 -6.39 -8.60
C LYS A 47 8.64 -6.88 -8.66
N TYR A 48 7.76 -6.12 -8.04
CA TYR A 48 6.32 -6.41 -8.02
C TYR A 48 5.57 -5.30 -8.72
N THR A 49 4.58 -5.67 -9.53
CA THR A 49 3.63 -4.72 -10.08
C THR A 49 2.57 -4.43 -9.02
N VAL A 50 2.45 -3.18 -8.64
CA VAL A 50 1.61 -2.73 -7.54
C VAL A 50 0.55 -1.78 -8.07
N LYS A 51 -0.68 -1.96 -7.60
CA LYS A 51 -1.80 -1.07 -7.92
C LYS A 51 -2.28 -0.42 -6.64
N ILE A 52 -2.33 0.90 -6.62
CA ILE A 52 -2.84 1.67 -5.49
C ILE A 52 -4.16 2.31 -5.93
N ASN A 53 -5.27 1.77 -5.45
CA ASN A 53 -6.58 2.35 -5.69
C ASN A 53 -6.76 3.59 -4.84
N TYR A 54 -7.03 4.71 -5.49
CA TYR A 54 -7.17 5.97 -4.78
C TYR A 54 -8.60 6.21 -4.33
N THR A 55 -8.76 6.36 -3.04
CA THR A 55 -9.87 7.08 -2.43
C THR A 55 -9.26 7.98 -1.36
N PRO A 56 -9.79 9.19 -1.12
CA PRO A 56 -9.14 10.13 -0.19
C PRO A 56 -8.96 9.58 1.22
N TYR A 57 -9.90 8.77 1.71
CA TYR A 57 -9.90 8.32 3.10
C TYR A 57 -9.35 6.92 3.29
N ARG A 58 -9.43 6.06 2.28
CA ARG A 58 -9.03 4.65 2.39
C ARG A 58 -8.43 4.13 1.09
N PRO A 59 -7.27 4.64 0.68
CA PRO A 59 -6.60 4.05 -0.46
C PRO A 59 -6.22 2.60 -0.14
N LYS A 60 -6.32 1.73 -1.15
CA LYS A 60 -6.01 0.31 -1.02
C LYS A 60 -4.87 -0.07 -1.95
N VAL A 61 -4.02 -0.96 -1.48
CA VAL A 61 -2.87 -1.44 -2.24
C VAL A 61 -3.05 -2.90 -2.59
N PHE A 62 -2.86 -3.23 -3.86
CA PHE A 62 -2.92 -4.59 -4.38
C PHE A 62 -1.60 -4.94 -5.06
N ILE A 63 -1.14 -6.16 -4.86
CA ILE A 63 0.00 -6.69 -5.59
C ILE A 63 -0.54 -7.47 -6.78
N MET A 64 -0.24 -7.00 -7.99
CA MET A 64 -0.78 -7.57 -9.22
C MET A 64 0.09 -8.70 -9.75
N GLU A 65 1.41 -8.53 -9.72
CA GLU A 65 2.37 -9.54 -10.19
C GLU A 65 3.74 -9.36 -9.55
N PRO A 66 4.50 -10.44 -9.32
CA PRO A 66 4.06 -11.82 -9.31
C PRO A 66 2.92 -12.04 -8.34
N GLN A 67 2.07 -13.04 -8.63
CA GLN A 67 0.91 -13.31 -7.78
C GLN A 67 1.34 -13.68 -6.38
N ILE A 68 0.69 -13.08 -5.38
CA ILE A 68 0.98 -13.39 -3.98
C ILE A 68 0.43 -14.77 -3.67
N LEU A 69 1.24 -15.56 -2.97
CA LEU A 69 0.87 -16.92 -2.59
C LEU A 69 -0.39 -16.91 -1.71
N LYS A 70 -1.33 -17.78 -2.04
CA LYS A 70 -2.55 -17.93 -1.25
C LYS A 70 -2.18 -18.33 0.18
N GLY A 71 -2.81 -17.67 1.15
CA GLY A 71 -2.51 -17.90 2.56
C GLY A 71 -1.46 -16.94 3.14
N ALA A 72 -0.89 -16.06 2.32
CA ALA A 72 0.00 -15.03 2.84
C ALA A 72 -0.70 -14.21 3.92
N PRO A 73 -0.03 -13.94 5.05
CA PRO A 73 -0.64 -13.16 6.14
C PRO A 73 -0.79 -11.69 5.79
N HIS A 74 -1.56 -10.98 6.59
CA HIS A 74 -1.71 -9.52 6.53
C HIS A 74 -2.25 -9.01 5.20
N ARG A 75 -3.28 -9.70 4.69
CA ARG A 75 -4.12 -9.22 3.60
C ARG A 75 -5.58 -9.31 4.01
N TYR A 76 -6.37 -8.34 3.54
CA TYR A 76 -7.82 -8.38 3.73
C TYR A 76 -8.45 -9.39 2.77
N SER A 77 -9.73 -9.69 2.99
CA SER A 77 -10.45 -10.66 2.16
C SER A 77 -10.52 -10.26 0.68
N ASP A 78 -10.45 -8.95 0.39
CA ASP A 78 -10.42 -8.45 -0.99
C ASP A 78 -9.04 -8.52 -1.63
N GLN A 79 -8.05 -9.11 -0.95
CA GLN A 79 -6.66 -9.25 -1.37
C GLN A 79 -5.84 -7.97 -1.27
N SER A 80 -6.39 -6.87 -0.78
CA SER A 80 -5.58 -5.68 -0.50
C SER A 80 -4.68 -5.92 0.71
N LEU A 81 -3.54 -5.23 0.72
CA LEU A 81 -2.56 -5.39 1.80
C LEU A 81 -3.07 -4.74 3.08
N CYS A 82 -2.84 -5.41 4.20
CA CYS A 82 -3.11 -4.83 5.50
C CYS A 82 -1.92 -4.01 5.95
N LEU A 83 -1.92 -2.74 5.59
CA LEU A 83 -0.85 -1.79 5.91
C LEU A 83 -1.19 -0.93 7.12
N TYR A 84 -2.46 -0.80 7.43
CA TYR A 84 -2.95 -0.05 8.57
C TYR A 84 -4.33 -0.59 8.96
N HIS A 85 -4.69 -0.45 10.23
CA HIS A 85 -6.01 -0.84 10.69
C HIS A 85 -7.01 0.30 10.45
N PRO A 86 -8.25 0.01 10.04
CA PRO A 86 -9.25 1.07 9.79
C PRO A 86 -9.50 1.99 10.97
N ASN A 87 -9.36 1.49 12.20
CA ASN A 87 -9.53 2.28 13.43
C ASN A 87 -8.22 2.87 13.95
N ASP A 88 -7.12 2.57 13.28
CA ASP A 88 -5.81 3.10 13.62
C ASP A 88 -5.62 4.42 12.90
N LYS A 89 -5.08 5.41 13.60
CA LYS A 89 -4.80 6.72 13.02
C LYS A 89 -3.44 6.80 12.32
N SER A 90 -2.85 5.64 12.04
CA SER A 90 -1.56 5.59 11.35
C SER A 90 -1.63 6.14 9.92
N TYR A 91 -2.77 5.95 9.24
CA TYR A 91 -3.02 6.59 7.97
C TYR A 91 -4.15 7.60 8.10
N ARG A 92 -3.93 8.79 7.53
CA ARG A 92 -4.93 9.86 7.48
C ARG A 92 -4.89 10.51 6.10
N PRO A 93 -6.00 11.10 5.64
CA PRO A 93 -6.02 11.74 4.31
C PRO A 93 -5.15 12.99 4.20
N ASP A 94 -4.61 13.50 5.31
CA ASP A 94 -3.65 14.61 5.30
C ASP A 94 -2.19 14.15 5.21
N LEU A 95 -1.96 12.85 5.00
CA LEU A 95 -0.63 12.28 4.83
C LEU A 95 -0.35 11.99 3.35
N LEU A 96 0.91 12.11 2.97
CA LEU A 96 1.34 11.75 1.62
C LEU A 96 1.42 10.23 1.48
N ILE A 97 0.80 9.71 0.44
CA ILE A 97 0.88 8.28 0.11
C ILE A 97 2.32 7.88 -0.15
N ALA A 98 3.11 8.77 -0.77
CA ALA A 98 4.53 8.53 -1.04
C ALA A 98 5.36 8.35 0.23
N ASP A 99 4.91 8.88 1.36
CA ASP A 99 5.62 8.81 2.64
C ASP A 99 5.05 7.74 3.57
N THR A 100 3.93 7.14 3.24
CA THR A 100 3.21 6.19 4.09
C THR A 100 2.96 4.88 3.38
N LEU A 101 1.90 4.78 2.60
CA LEU A 101 1.46 3.52 1.99
C LEU A 101 2.53 2.89 1.11
N ILE A 102 3.30 3.67 0.37
CA ILE A 102 4.31 3.11 -0.52
C ILE A 102 5.49 2.52 0.26
N PRO A 103 6.13 3.25 1.19
CA PRO A 103 7.14 2.63 2.05
C PRO A 103 6.60 1.44 2.86
N TRP A 104 5.38 1.51 3.36
CA TRP A 104 4.77 0.38 4.07
C TRP A 104 4.56 -0.82 3.15
N THR A 105 4.25 -0.59 1.88
CA THR A 105 4.14 -1.66 0.88
C THR A 105 5.49 -2.32 0.65
N CYS A 106 6.55 -1.55 0.51
CA CYS A 106 7.90 -2.09 0.36
C CYS A 106 8.31 -2.92 1.57
N GLU A 107 7.97 -2.46 2.78
CA GLU A 107 8.21 -3.21 4.00
C GLU A 107 7.41 -4.52 4.02
N TRP A 108 6.13 -4.47 3.63
CA TRP A 108 5.30 -5.66 3.52
C TRP A 108 5.92 -6.69 2.56
N LEU A 109 6.38 -6.23 1.40
CA LEU A 109 7.01 -7.10 0.41
C LEU A 109 8.31 -7.72 0.95
N PHE A 110 9.08 -6.96 1.70
CA PHE A 110 10.29 -7.46 2.36
C PHE A 110 9.96 -8.64 3.29
N PHE A 111 8.98 -8.47 4.17
CA PHE A 111 8.57 -9.53 5.08
C PHE A 111 7.88 -10.69 4.36
N TYR A 112 7.16 -10.41 3.28
CA TYR A 112 6.57 -11.44 2.45
C TYR A 112 7.65 -12.35 1.84
N ASN A 113 8.72 -11.78 1.32
CA ASN A 113 9.79 -12.58 0.73
C ASN A 113 10.47 -13.46 1.78
N ILE A 114 10.67 -12.96 2.99
CA ILE A 114 11.20 -13.78 4.09
C ILE A 114 10.21 -14.88 4.46
N TRP A 115 8.93 -14.55 4.53
CA TRP A 115 7.89 -15.53 4.84
C TRP A 115 7.84 -16.67 3.82
N LEU A 116 8.04 -16.36 2.53
CA LEU A 116 8.11 -17.40 1.50
C LEU A 116 9.24 -18.39 1.76
N GLU A 117 10.37 -17.93 2.27
CA GLU A 117 11.54 -18.76 2.53
C GLU A 117 11.46 -19.49 3.87
N GLU A 118 11.04 -18.80 4.91
CA GLU A 118 11.13 -19.29 6.30
C GLU A 118 9.79 -19.74 6.88
N GLY A 119 8.67 -19.35 6.28
CA GLY A 119 7.34 -19.66 6.81
C GLY A 119 6.96 -18.85 8.02
N VAL A 120 7.75 -17.84 8.39
CA VAL A 120 7.51 -16.99 9.56
C VAL A 120 7.40 -15.54 9.10
N TRP A 121 6.38 -14.84 9.60
CA TRP A 121 6.21 -13.42 9.34
C TRP A 121 6.89 -12.62 10.46
N TRP A 122 7.99 -11.97 10.12
CA TRP A 122 8.81 -11.21 11.08
C TRP A 122 8.35 -9.76 11.25
N GLY A 123 7.48 -9.28 10.36
CA GLY A 123 6.98 -7.91 10.45
C GLY A 123 5.96 -7.75 11.57
N LYS A 124 5.71 -6.49 11.92
CA LYS A 124 4.70 -6.17 12.93
C LYS A 124 3.31 -6.46 12.37
N GLU A 125 2.49 -7.09 13.19
CA GLU A 125 1.06 -7.12 12.94
C GLU A 125 0.51 -5.70 13.10
N ALA A 126 -0.63 -5.41 12.46
CA ALA A 126 -1.28 -4.13 12.68
C ALA A 126 -1.50 -3.96 14.19
N PRO A 127 -0.88 -2.96 14.81
CA PRO A 127 -0.91 -2.86 16.26
C PRO A 127 -2.34 -2.65 16.76
N HIS A 128 -2.64 -3.27 17.88
CA HIS A 128 -3.90 -3.09 18.62
C HIS A 128 -5.15 -3.57 17.88
N SER A 129 -4.99 -4.38 16.86
CA SER A 129 -6.15 -4.94 16.17
C SER A 129 -6.48 -6.32 16.73
N PRO A 130 -7.66 -6.49 17.35
CA PRO A 130 -8.17 -7.81 17.65
C PRO A 130 -8.66 -8.53 16.40
N ILE A 131 -8.77 -7.81 15.27
CA ILE A 131 -9.19 -8.34 13.99
C ILE A 131 -7.93 -8.60 13.19
N PRO A 132 -7.60 -9.87 12.90
CA PRO A 132 -6.43 -10.14 12.06
C PRO A 132 -6.63 -9.55 10.66
N CYS A 133 -5.64 -8.84 10.24
CA CYS A 133 -5.60 -8.45 8.84
C CYS A 133 -5.19 -9.65 7.98
#